data_c6386a2b1d0dad8186cddaedcaa9a824
#
_entry.id   c6386a2b1d0dad8186cddaedcaa9a824
#
_cell.length_a   1.000
_cell.length_b   1.000
_cell.length_c   1.000
_cell.angle_alpha   90.00
_cell.angle_beta   90.00
_cell.angle_gamma   90.00
#
_symmetry.space_group_name_H-M   'P 1'
#
loop_
_entity.id
_entity.type
_entity.pdbx_description
1 polymer ?
#
loop_
_entity_poly.entity_id
_entity_poly.type
_entity_poly.pdbx_seq_one_letter_code
_entity_poly.pdbx_strand_id
1 'polypeptide(L)'
;NNAFIRIDQEIQKLKLNQQLHQNYKLKTHVSFLPFKNEYQNFGIMQAMDILNAIFYIKENSPFKLMRGGGIRTILFGNSYGGYLANLCAKIAPWSIDFILDNSSFVNLFGNIFRLIGFGKEIDFTRYHGT
;
A
#
# COMPACT_ATOMS: atom_id res chain seq x y z
N ASN A 1 -7.53 10.35 -13.28
CA ASN A 1 -6.76 11.13 -12.28
C ASN A 1 -6.92 12.65 -12.40
N ASN A 2 -7.12 13.20 -13.59
CA ASN A 2 -7.25 14.66 -13.77
C ASN A 2 -8.59 15.23 -13.27
N ALA A 3 -9.64 14.46 -13.18
CA ALA A 3 -10.97 14.95 -12.79
C ALA A 3 -11.01 15.42 -11.33
N PHE A 4 -10.50 14.63 -10.40
CA PHE A 4 -10.48 15.00 -8.97
C PHE A 4 -9.57 16.20 -8.68
N ILE A 5 -8.43 16.28 -9.36
CA ILE A 5 -7.53 17.45 -9.24
C ILE A 5 -8.24 18.72 -9.71
N ARG A 6 -8.95 18.65 -10.82
CA ARG A 6 -9.73 19.80 -11.32
C ARG A 6 -10.84 20.21 -10.37
N ILE A 7 -11.58 19.24 -9.81
CA ILE A 7 -12.63 19.51 -8.83
C ILE A 7 -12.05 20.17 -7.59
N ASP A 8 -10.93 19.66 -7.07
CA ASP A 8 -10.25 20.24 -5.92
C ASP A 8 -9.82 21.70 -6.16
N GLN A 9 -9.21 21.96 -7.30
CA GLN A 9 -8.81 23.30 -7.71
C GLN A 9 -10.00 24.24 -7.85
N GLU A 10 -11.12 23.77 -8.38
CA GLU A 10 -12.33 24.57 -8.54
C GLU A 10 -12.96 24.91 -7.18
N ILE A 11 -13.00 23.95 -6.24
CA ILE A 11 -13.46 24.21 -4.87
C ILE A 11 -12.56 25.24 -4.18
N GLN A 12 -11.25 25.13 -4.32
CA GLN A 12 -10.32 26.13 -3.76
C GLN A 12 -10.58 27.52 -4.33
N LYS A 13 -10.82 27.62 -5.62
CA LYS A 13 -11.12 28.87 -6.31
C LYS A 13 -12.44 29.50 -5.82
N LEU A 14 -13.48 28.69 -5.66
CA LEU A 14 -14.76 29.14 -5.11
C LEU A 14 -14.65 29.63 -3.67
N LYS A 15 -13.80 29.00 -2.85
CA LYS A 15 -13.50 29.46 -1.49
C LYS A 15 -12.75 30.80 -1.48
N LEU A 16 -11.75 30.95 -2.35
CA LEU A 16 -11.01 32.21 -2.49
C LEU A 16 -11.92 33.37 -2.90
N ASN A 17 -12.89 33.09 -3.76
CA ASN A 17 -13.89 34.08 -4.22
C ASN A 17 -15.05 34.26 -3.22
N GLN A 18 -14.99 33.67 -2.03
CA GLN A 18 -16.05 33.74 -1.00
C GLN A 18 -17.41 33.18 -1.46
N GLN A 19 -17.43 32.38 -2.51
CA GLN A 19 -18.63 31.73 -3.03
C GLN A 19 -18.94 30.41 -2.33
N LEU A 20 -17.97 29.84 -1.60
CA LEU A 20 -18.10 28.66 -0.77
C LEU A 20 -17.52 28.92 0.62
N HIS A 21 -18.16 28.32 1.64
CA HIS A 21 -17.68 28.39 3.01
C HIS A 21 -16.29 27.73 3.14
N GLN A 22 -15.38 28.29 3.94
CA GLN A 22 -14.01 27.80 4.11
C GLN A 22 -13.94 26.34 4.58
N ASN A 23 -14.90 25.91 5.39
CA ASN A 23 -14.98 24.55 5.91
C ASN A 23 -15.70 23.56 4.97
N TYR A 24 -16.16 24.02 3.80
CA TYR A 24 -16.82 23.12 2.85
C TYR A 24 -15.85 22.06 2.36
N LYS A 25 -16.31 20.82 2.30
CA LYS A 25 -15.60 19.71 1.67
C LYS A 25 -16.57 18.86 0.86
N LEU A 26 -16.16 18.50 -0.32
CA LEU A 26 -16.92 17.57 -1.15
C LEU A 26 -16.81 16.16 -0.59
N LYS A 27 -17.91 15.61 -0.13
CA LYS A 27 -17.98 14.21 0.31
C LYS A 27 -18.19 13.29 -0.89
N THR A 28 -17.30 12.35 -1.09
CA THR A 28 -17.36 11.39 -2.20
C THR A 28 -17.20 9.97 -1.69
N HIS A 29 -18.05 9.09 -2.19
CA HIS A 29 -17.92 7.66 -1.93
C HIS A 29 -17.07 7.03 -3.04
N VAL A 30 -16.07 6.24 -2.65
CA VAL A 30 -15.16 5.60 -3.59
C VAL A 30 -15.12 4.10 -3.33
N SER A 31 -15.20 3.33 -4.38
CA SER A 31 -15.02 1.88 -4.37
C SER A 31 -13.93 1.49 -5.37
N PHE A 32 -13.07 0.55 -4.97
CA PHE A 32 -12.14 -0.07 -5.89
C PHE A 32 -12.87 -1.21 -6.60
N LEU A 33 -13.15 -0.99 -7.87
CA LEU A 33 -13.69 -2.04 -8.74
C LEU A 33 -12.55 -2.56 -9.62
N PRO A 34 -12.30 -3.88 -9.64
CA PRO A 34 -11.39 -4.45 -10.61
C PRO A 34 -11.93 -4.25 -12.01
N PHE A 35 -11.04 -4.01 -12.97
CA PHE A 35 -11.44 -4.07 -14.37
C PHE A 35 -11.91 -5.48 -14.72
N LYS A 36 -12.74 -5.58 -15.76
CA LYS A 36 -13.19 -6.87 -16.28
C LYS A 36 -11.98 -7.76 -16.55
N ASN A 37 -11.93 -8.92 -15.92
CA ASN A 37 -10.83 -9.89 -15.95
C ASN A 37 -9.57 -9.54 -15.13
N GLU A 38 -9.61 -8.55 -14.25
CA GLU A 38 -8.51 -8.27 -13.32
C GLU A 38 -8.85 -8.74 -11.90
N TYR A 39 -7.87 -9.34 -11.24
CA TYR A 39 -7.98 -9.77 -9.85
C TYR A 39 -7.19 -8.82 -8.93
N GLN A 40 -7.86 -8.27 -7.95
CA GLN A 40 -7.21 -7.44 -6.93
C GLN A 40 -6.69 -8.32 -5.79
N ASN A 41 -5.40 -8.60 -5.76
CA ASN A 41 -4.78 -9.45 -4.75
C ASN A 41 -4.12 -8.68 -3.59
N PHE A 42 -4.15 -7.35 -3.62
CA PHE A 42 -3.64 -6.48 -2.54
C PHE A 42 -2.23 -6.83 -2.05
N GLY A 43 -1.33 -7.17 -2.96
CA GLY A 43 0.07 -7.47 -2.65
C GLY A 43 0.36 -8.93 -2.34
N ILE A 44 -0.63 -9.83 -2.31
CA ILE A 44 -0.39 -11.25 -2.02
C ILE A 44 0.53 -11.88 -3.06
N MET A 45 0.31 -11.64 -4.34
CA MET A 45 1.17 -12.18 -5.41
C MET A 45 2.61 -11.68 -5.25
N GLN A 46 2.80 -10.38 -5.02
CA GLN A 46 4.12 -9.80 -4.81
C GLN A 46 4.81 -10.37 -3.56
N ALA A 47 4.07 -10.58 -2.47
CA ALA A 47 4.62 -11.23 -1.28
C ALA A 47 5.01 -12.68 -1.54
N MET A 48 4.22 -13.42 -2.32
CA MET A 48 4.55 -14.79 -2.74
C MET A 48 5.80 -14.82 -3.62
N ASP A 49 5.98 -13.87 -4.54
CA ASP A 49 7.19 -13.78 -5.36
C ASP A 49 8.44 -13.52 -4.51
N ILE A 50 8.33 -12.63 -3.51
CA ILE A 50 9.41 -12.37 -2.54
C ILE A 50 9.74 -13.66 -1.76
N LEU A 51 8.75 -14.37 -1.25
CA LEU A 51 8.93 -15.62 -0.52
C LEU A 51 9.58 -16.69 -1.40
N ASN A 52 9.15 -16.83 -2.64
CA ASN A 52 9.74 -17.76 -3.60
C ASN A 52 11.22 -17.43 -3.84
N ALA A 53 11.57 -16.15 -3.99
CA ALA A 53 12.96 -15.73 -4.11
C ALA A 53 13.79 -16.08 -2.85
N ILE A 54 13.24 -15.86 -1.66
CA ILE A 54 13.90 -16.22 -0.39
C ILE A 54 14.14 -17.73 -0.32
N PHE A 55 13.15 -18.55 -0.63
CA PHE A 55 13.28 -20.00 -0.62
C PHE A 55 14.29 -20.49 -1.64
N TYR A 56 14.27 -19.92 -2.86
CA TYR A 56 15.25 -20.24 -3.89
C TYR A 56 16.68 -19.94 -3.43
N ILE A 57 16.92 -18.78 -2.83
CA ILE A 57 18.24 -18.39 -2.32
C ILE A 57 18.70 -19.29 -1.17
N LYS A 58 17.78 -19.66 -0.27
CA LYS A 58 18.11 -20.57 0.84
C LYS A 58 18.49 -21.96 0.34
N GLU A 59 17.80 -22.46 -0.68
CA GLU A 59 18.06 -23.77 -1.28
C GLU A 59 19.34 -23.78 -2.12
N ASN A 60 19.57 -22.72 -2.91
CA ASN A 60 20.64 -22.60 -3.88
C ASN A 60 21.73 -21.59 -3.45
N SER A 61 22.00 -21.49 -2.15
CA SER A 61 22.96 -20.50 -1.66
C SER A 61 24.35 -20.67 -2.31
N PRO A 62 24.90 -19.60 -2.92
CA PRO A 62 26.25 -19.63 -3.47
C PRO A 62 27.33 -19.58 -2.37
N PHE A 63 26.92 -19.34 -1.12
CA PHE A 63 27.84 -19.21 0.00
C PHE A 63 27.98 -20.56 0.71
N LYS A 64 29.23 -20.94 1.01
CA LYS A 64 29.48 -22.08 1.91
C LYS A 64 29.04 -21.67 3.32
N LEU A 65 27.89 -22.16 3.74
CA LEU A 65 27.42 -21.95 5.11
C LEU A 65 28.32 -22.73 6.06
N MET A 66 28.80 -22.08 7.11
CA MET A 66 29.51 -22.79 8.21
C MET A 66 28.56 -23.83 8.80
N ARG A 67 29.11 -24.99 9.19
CA ARG A 67 28.35 -26.08 9.82
C ARG A 67 27.47 -25.54 10.96
N GLY A 68 26.15 -25.63 10.83
CA GLY A 68 25.18 -25.24 11.82
C GLY A 68 24.62 -23.82 11.70
N GLY A 69 25.08 -23.00 10.74
CA GLY A 69 24.57 -21.64 10.50
C GLY A 69 23.56 -21.62 9.33
N GLY A 70 22.28 -21.50 9.62
CA GLY A 70 21.27 -21.21 8.60
C GLY A 70 21.38 -19.79 8.06
N ILE A 71 20.89 -19.55 6.84
CA ILE A 71 20.77 -18.19 6.29
C ILE A 71 19.71 -17.44 7.08
N ARG A 72 20.09 -16.32 7.68
CA ARG A 72 19.13 -15.40 8.29
C ARG A 72 18.53 -14.50 7.22
N THR A 73 17.23 -14.34 7.29
CA THR A 73 16.47 -13.51 6.36
C THR A 73 16.01 -12.24 7.05
N ILE A 74 16.49 -11.10 6.56
CA ILE A 74 16.06 -9.78 7.02
C ILE A 74 15.37 -9.10 5.84
N LEU A 75 14.12 -8.68 6.02
CA LEU A 75 13.41 -7.87 5.05
C LEU A 75 13.48 -6.40 5.46
N PHE A 76 13.96 -5.57 4.55
CA PHE A 76 13.90 -4.12 4.69
C PHE A 76 12.88 -3.57 3.70
N GLY A 77 11.85 -2.89 4.21
CA GLY A 77 10.80 -2.33 3.38
C GLY A 77 10.49 -0.88 3.71
N ASN A 78 10.34 -0.05 2.67
CA ASN A 78 9.91 1.33 2.80
C ASN A 78 8.52 1.49 2.17
N SER A 79 7.62 2.21 2.86
CA SER A 79 6.28 2.49 2.36
C SER A 79 5.53 1.20 1.97
N TYR A 80 5.14 1.02 0.71
CA TYR A 80 4.51 -0.21 0.21
C TYR A 80 5.41 -1.45 0.37
N GLY A 81 6.73 -1.29 0.26
CA GLY A 81 7.69 -2.39 0.52
C GLY A 81 7.64 -2.87 1.97
N GLY A 82 7.45 -1.98 2.94
CA GLY A 82 7.23 -2.36 4.33
C GLY A 82 5.94 -3.16 4.52
N TYR A 83 4.86 -2.76 3.86
CA TYR A 83 3.63 -3.55 3.84
C TYR A 83 3.85 -4.96 3.28
N LEU A 84 4.57 -5.10 2.16
CA LEU A 84 4.89 -6.41 1.58
C LEU A 84 5.76 -7.26 2.50
N ALA A 85 6.76 -6.67 3.17
CA ALA A 85 7.60 -7.36 4.14
C ALA A 85 6.78 -7.94 5.31
N ASN A 86 5.85 -7.15 5.84
CA ASN A 86 4.92 -7.58 6.89
C ASN A 86 3.96 -8.67 6.37
N LEU A 87 3.52 -8.58 5.12
CA LEU A 87 2.67 -9.58 4.49
C LEU A 87 3.42 -10.91 4.30
N CYS A 88 4.69 -10.87 3.89
CA CYS A 88 5.55 -12.05 3.82
C CYS A 88 5.67 -12.75 5.18
N ALA A 89 5.89 -11.99 6.25
CA ALA A 89 5.97 -12.57 7.60
C ALA A 89 4.65 -13.15 8.09
N LYS A 90 3.51 -12.63 7.65
CA LYS A 90 2.20 -13.23 7.94
C LYS A 90 1.97 -14.52 7.20
N ILE A 91 2.43 -14.62 5.94
CA ILE A 91 2.25 -15.82 5.11
C ILE A 91 3.21 -16.92 5.53
N ALA A 92 4.49 -16.59 5.77
CA ALA A 92 5.54 -17.55 6.10
C ALA A 92 6.44 -17.07 7.26
N PRO A 93 5.91 -16.99 8.50
CA PRO A 93 6.63 -16.42 9.65
C PRO A 93 7.95 -17.14 9.95
N TRP A 94 8.03 -18.43 9.66
CA TRP A 94 9.23 -19.26 9.88
C TRP A 94 10.38 -18.95 8.91
N SER A 95 10.12 -18.22 7.83
CA SER A 95 11.11 -17.96 6.79
C SER A 95 11.85 -16.63 6.98
N ILE A 96 11.37 -15.77 7.88
CA ILE A 96 11.84 -14.41 8.08
C ILE A 96 12.25 -14.23 9.54
N ASP A 97 13.52 -13.83 9.76
CA ASP A 97 14.05 -13.59 11.10
C ASP A 97 13.75 -12.17 11.60
N PHE A 98 13.88 -11.16 10.73
CA PHE A 98 13.64 -9.77 11.08
C PHE A 98 12.99 -8.98 9.95
N ILE A 99 12.21 -7.98 10.34
CA ILE A 99 11.67 -6.96 9.43
C ILE A 99 12.14 -5.59 9.91
N LEU A 100 12.70 -4.83 9.00
CA LEU A 100 12.96 -3.41 9.17
C LEU A 100 11.90 -2.66 8.35
N ASP A 101 10.89 -2.17 9.04
CA ASP A 101 9.77 -1.47 8.44
C ASP A 101 9.99 0.05 8.54
N ASN A 102 10.15 0.71 7.40
CA ASN A 102 10.23 2.15 7.33
C ASN A 102 8.95 2.73 6.73
N SER A 103 8.04 3.18 7.61
CA SER A 103 6.82 3.90 7.22
C SER A 103 5.86 3.10 6.35
N SER A 104 5.64 1.83 6.68
CA SER A 104 4.63 1.02 5.97
C SER A 104 3.21 1.47 6.26
N PHE A 105 2.31 1.06 5.38
CA PHE A 105 0.89 1.27 5.60
C PHE A 105 0.32 0.20 6.51
N VAL A 106 -0.05 0.58 7.73
CA VAL A 106 -0.78 -0.30 8.65
C VAL A 106 -2.21 -0.53 8.16
N ASN A 107 -2.77 0.47 7.48
CA ASN A 107 -4.11 0.41 6.88
C ASN A 107 -4.03 0.86 5.41
N LEU A 108 -4.02 -0.11 4.51
CA LEU A 108 -3.93 0.13 3.06
C LEU A 108 -5.08 1.04 2.57
N PHE A 109 -6.26 0.87 3.13
CA PHE A 109 -7.47 1.56 2.68
C PHE A 109 -7.60 2.99 3.20
N GLY A 110 -7.12 3.28 4.43
CA GLY A 110 -7.25 4.62 5.00
C GLY A 110 -6.28 5.65 4.41
N ASN A 111 -5.11 5.20 3.96
CA ASN A 111 -4.03 6.08 3.52
C ASN A 111 -3.82 6.11 2.00
N ILE A 112 -4.34 5.14 1.27
CA ILE A 112 -4.19 5.07 -0.20
C ILE A 112 -4.75 6.34 -0.87
N PHE A 113 -5.85 6.86 -0.37
CA PHE A 113 -6.47 8.07 -0.92
C PHE A 113 -5.63 9.32 -0.69
N ARG A 114 -4.90 9.39 0.43
CA ARG A 114 -3.94 10.49 0.69
C ARG A 114 -2.72 10.44 -0.22
N LEU A 115 -2.31 9.24 -0.63
CA LEU A 115 -1.13 9.03 -1.47
C LEU A 115 -1.40 9.23 -2.95
N ILE A 116 -2.62 9.03 -3.41
CA ILE A 116 -2.98 9.23 -4.82
C ILE A 116 -3.08 10.73 -5.17
N GLY A 117 -2.76 11.63 -4.21
CA GLY A 117 -2.72 13.07 -4.45
C GLY A 117 -4.11 13.68 -4.66
N PHE A 118 -5.12 13.11 -4.02
CA PHE A 118 -6.42 13.72 -3.94
C PHE A 118 -6.32 14.96 -3.04
N GLY A 119 -6.86 16.05 -3.52
CA GLY A 119 -6.70 17.34 -2.92
C GLY A 119 -7.25 17.49 -1.51
N LYS A 120 -7.01 18.64 -0.93
CA LYS A 120 -7.40 18.95 0.45
C LYS A 120 -8.92 19.16 0.63
N GLU A 121 -9.64 19.34 -0.47
CA GLU A 121 -11.04 19.79 -0.48
C GLU A 121 -12.05 18.66 -0.68
N ILE A 122 -11.57 17.42 -0.84
CA ILE A 122 -12.41 16.25 -1.05
C ILE A 122 -12.23 15.27 0.10
N ASP A 123 -13.33 14.92 0.75
CA ASP A 123 -13.40 13.86 1.77
C ASP A 123 -13.88 12.56 1.12
N PHE A 124 -13.03 11.53 1.17
CA PHE A 124 -13.35 10.22 0.63
C PHE A 124 -13.88 9.32 1.74
N THR A 125 -15.06 8.76 1.54
CA THR A 125 -15.60 7.69 2.36
C THR A 125 -15.68 6.40 1.57
N ARG A 126 -15.38 5.27 2.22
CA ARG A 126 -15.52 3.96 1.60
C ARG A 126 -16.99 3.63 1.45
N TYR A 127 -17.41 3.21 0.26
CA TYR A 127 -18.72 2.60 0.08
C TYR A 127 -18.64 1.16 0.64
N HIS A 128 -19.36 0.92 1.73
CA HIS A 128 -19.62 -0.42 2.20
C HIS A 128 -20.90 -0.85 1.48
N GLY A 129 -20.77 -1.49 0.33
CA GLY A 129 -21.90 -2.12 -0.34
C GLY A 129 -22.50 -3.17 0.59
N THR A 130 -23.81 -3.10 0.74
CA THR A 130 -24.65 -4.17 1.32
C THR A 130 -24.57 -5.40 0.45
#